data_b072991902f1fc597799a6b2211252af
#
_entry.id   b072991902f1fc597799a6b2211252af
#
_cell.length_a   1.000
_cell.length_b   1.000
_cell.length_c   1.000
_cell.angle_alpha   90.00
_cell.angle_beta   90.00
_cell.angle_gamma   90.00
#
_symmetry.space_group_name_H-M   'P 1'
#
loop_
_entity.id
_entity.type
_entity.pdbx_description
1 polymer ?
#
loop_
_entity_poly.entity_id
_entity_poly.type
_entity_poly.pdbx_seq_one_letter_code
_entity_poly.pdbx_strand_id
1 'polypeptide(L)'
;QALAITNEPVELVDPATGQSARVNYPTQRDYRILSFTPDMKTMLLQVAGASSPPQYYLYKDGELRLLSSSYADIDPRAFGTTRLVYYNARDGLPIPAFLTTPDTDLCGVGPWNAVVHPHGGPWARDDMGFDGSMWTPLMASRCMAVLRPQYRGSADWGRRLWMAGDAQWGQKMQDDKDDGAKWMIAQNI
;
A
#
# COMPACT_ATOMS: atom_id res chain seq x y z
N GLN A 1 -6.09 -4.57 -17.86
CA GLN A 1 -5.34 -3.35 -17.49
C GLN A 1 -5.10 -3.45 -16.00
N ALA A 2 -3.86 -3.65 -15.59
CA ALA A 2 -3.49 -3.45 -14.20
C ALA A 2 -3.86 -1.99 -13.87
N LEU A 3 -4.71 -1.79 -12.86
CA LEU A 3 -4.84 -0.47 -12.27
C LEU A 3 -3.43 -0.04 -11.89
N ALA A 4 -2.98 1.05 -12.47
CA ALA A 4 -1.71 1.62 -12.09
C ALA A 4 -1.80 1.94 -10.60
N ILE A 5 -1.05 1.22 -9.79
CA ILE A 5 -0.80 1.59 -8.40
C ILE A 5 0.23 2.73 -8.50
N THR A 6 -0.22 3.82 -9.07
CA THR A 6 0.60 5.02 -9.25
C THR A 6 0.01 6.08 -8.35
N ASN A 7 0.85 6.68 -7.57
CA ASN A 7 0.54 7.92 -6.87
C ASN A 7 0.32 8.98 -7.95
N GLU A 8 -0.93 9.26 -8.27
CA GLU A 8 -1.26 10.30 -9.24
C GLU A 8 -1.05 11.67 -8.59
N PRO A 9 -0.41 12.62 -9.30
CA PRO A 9 -0.24 13.96 -8.79
C PRO A 9 -1.60 14.66 -8.63
N VAL A 10 -1.74 15.48 -7.60
CA VAL A 10 -2.86 16.42 -7.51
C VAL A 10 -2.65 17.49 -8.57
N GLU A 11 -3.61 17.63 -9.46
CA GLU A 11 -3.68 18.72 -10.43
C GLU A 11 -4.86 19.63 -10.10
N LEU A 12 -4.59 20.90 -9.97
CA LEU A 12 -5.62 21.93 -9.90
C LEU A 12 -5.90 22.40 -11.31
N VAL A 13 -7.12 22.20 -11.79
CA VAL A 13 -7.54 22.63 -13.12
C VAL A 13 -8.41 23.86 -13.00
N ASP A 14 -8.07 24.93 -13.70
CA ASP A 14 -8.95 26.09 -13.88
C ASP A 14 -10.05 25.71 -14.89
N PRO A 15 -11.31 25.62 -14.47
CA PRO A 15 -12.40 25.19 -15.35
C PRO A 15 -12.70 26.20 -16.46
N ALA A 16 -12.28 27.47 -16.32
CA ALA A 16 -12.54 28.50 -17.33
C ALA A 16 -11.50 28.48 -18.45
N THR A 17 -10.25 28.11 -18.14
CA THR A 17 -9.13 28.15 -19.09
C THR A 17 -8.63 26.77 -19.47
N GLY A 18 -8.96 25.73 -18.70
CA GLY A 18 -8.42 24.38 -18.86
C GLY A 18 -6.94 24.25 -18.45
N GLN A 19 -6.33 25.31 -17.92
CA GLN A 19 -4.95 25.25 -17.43
C GLN A 19 -4.87 24.43 -16.16
N SER A 20 -3.83 23.62 -16.04
CA SER A 20 -3.58 22.84 -14.84
C SER A 20 -2.25 23.21 -14.19
N ALA A 21 -2.22 23.15 -12.86
CA ALA A 21 -1.02 23.31 -12.04
C ALA A 21 -0.91 22.10 -11.10
N ARG A 22 0.27 21.49 -11.05
CA ARG A 22 0.53 20.40 -10.11
C ARG A 22 0.82 20.93 -8.72
N VAL A 23 0.22 20.29 -7.72
CA VAL A 23 0.62 20.47 -6.32
C VAL A 23 1.85 19.61 -6.06
N ASN A 24 2.98 20.22 -5.75
CA ASN A 24 4.19 19.51 -5.38
C ASN A 24 4.06 19.00 -3.94
N TYR A 25 3.91 17.70 -3.77
CA TYR A 25 3.95 17.01 -2.48
C TYR A 25 5.00 15.88 -2.53
N PRO A 26 5.39 15.32 -1.38
CA PRO A 26 6.38 14.23 -1.35
C PRO A 26 5.96 13.08 -2.27
N THR A 27 6.81 12.73 -3.24
CA THR A 27 6.56 11.66 -4.20
C THR A 27 6.46 10.28 -3.53
N GLN A 28 5.82 9.32 -4.20
CA GLN A 28 5.61 7.94 -3.73
C GLN A 28 4.68 7.81 -2.52
N ARG A 29 3.78 8.77 -2.33
CA ARG A 29 2.77 8.75 -1.28
C ARG A 29 1.40 9.05 -1.86
N ASP A 30 0.39 8.43 -1.27
CA ASP A 30 -1.00 8.77 -1.56
C ASP A 30 -1.40 10.05 -0.83
N TYR A 31 -2.32 10.79 -1.41
CA TYR A 31 -2.89 11.96 -0.77
C TYR A 31 -4.41 11.85 -0.69
N ARG A 32 -4.97 12.53 0.29
CA ARG A 32 -6.39 12.69 0.46
C ARG A 32 -6.71 14.13 0.80
N ILE A 33 -7.58 14.77 0.02
CA ILE A 33 -8.09 16.09 0.37
C ILE A 33 -9.12 15.91 1.47
N LEU A 34 -8.85 16.47 2.65
CA LEU A 34 -9.73 16.39 3.81
C LEU A 34 -10.72 17.55 3.83
N SER A 35 -10.29 18.75 3.41
CA SER A 35 -11.11 19.95 3.34
C SER A 35 -10.50 20.94 2.37
N PHE A 36 -11.32 21.84 1.85
CA PHE A 36 -10.87 22.89 0.93
C PHE A 36 -11.80 24.10 0.96
N THR A 37 -11.28 25.27 0.57
CA THR A 37 -12.07 26.47 0.33
C THR A 37 -12.74 26.43 -1.04
N PRO A 38 -13.90 27.10 -1.26
CA PRO A 38 -14.61 27.05 -2.54
C PRO A 38 -13.76 27.47 -3.76
N ASP A 39 -12.78 28.35 -3.55
CA ASP A 39 -11.84 28.80 -4.58
C ASP A 39 -10.64 27.88 -4.76
N MET A 40 -10.59 26.75 -4.02
CA MET A 40 -9.48 25.75 -4.03
C MET A 40 -8.09 26.31 -3.70
N LYS A 41 -7.98 27.55 -3.22
CA LYS A 41 -6.70 28.16 -2.88
C LYS A 41 -6.14 27.70 -1.55
N THR A 42 -7.00 27.17 -0.69
CA THR A 42 -6.58 26.60 0.59
C THR A 42 -7.15 25.19 0.72
N MET A 43 -6.29 24.21 1.00
CA MET A 43 -6.69 22.83 1.19
C MET A 43 -5.96 22.20 2.36
N LEU A 44 -6.66 21.34 3.09
CA LEU A 44 -6.06 20.43 4.06
C LEU A 44 -5.86 19.07 3.38
N LEU A 45 -4.62 18.62 3.34
CA LEU A 45 -4.23 17.36 2.71
C LEU A 45 -3.71 16.38 3.76
N GLN A 46 -4.11 15.13 3.64
CA GLN A 46 -3.46 14.00 4.27
C GLN A 46 -2.57 13.32 3.23
N VAL A 47 -1.31 13.12 3.55
CA VAL A 47 -0.34 12.43 2.69
C VAL A 47 0.18 11.22 3.45
N ALA A 48 0.08 10.04 2.86
CA ALA A 48 0.52 8.78 3.46
C ALA A 48 1.08 7.85 2.37
N GLY A 49 1.77 6.81 2.76
CA GLY A 49 2.22 5.74 1.86
C GLY A 49 2.45 4.46 2.64
N ALA A 50 2.67 3.35 1.97
CA ALA A 50 2.75 2.04 2.61
C ALA A 50 3.74 1.98 3.80
N SER A 51 4.87 2.69 3.68
CA SER A 51 5.91 2.78 4.71
C SER A 51 6.01 4.19 5.33
N SER A 52 4.98 5.00 5.15
CA SER A 52 4.96 6.39 5.61
C SER A 52 3.62 6.68 6.28
N PRO A 53 3.60 6.86 7.60
CA PRO A 53 2.38 7.18 8.31
C PRO A 53 1.78 8.51 7.84
N PRO A 54 0.48 8.74 8.09
CA PRO A 54 -0.20 9.95 7.67
C PRO A 54 0.47 11.22 8.19
N GLN A 55 0.70 12.14 7.29
CA GLN A 55 1.13 13.51 7.54
C GLN A 55 0.05 14.47 7.05
N TYR A 56 -0.14 15.57 7.74
CA TYR A 56 -1.17 16.56 7.44
C TYR A 56 -0.52 17.84 6.99
N TYR A 57 -0.94 18.34 5.83
CA TYR A 57 -0.39 19.52 5.19
C TYR A 57 -1.48 20.55 4.95
N LEU A 58 -1.15 21.81 5.14
CA LEU A 58 -1.90 22.92 4.61
C LEU A 58 -1.30 23.33 3.27
N TYR A 59 -2.08 23.23 2.21
CA TYR A 59 -1.80 23.88 0.94
C TYR A 59 -2.47 25.25 0.93
N LYS A 60 -1.71 26.28 0.64
CA LYS A 60 -2.22 27.65 0.54
C LYS A 60 -1.39 28.44 -0.47
N ASP A 61 -2.05 29.08 -1.44
CA ASP A 61 -1.46 29.99 -2.43
C ASP A 61 -0.22 29.37 -3.17
N GLY A 62 -0.28 28.08 -3.48
CA GLY A 62 0.80 27.36 -4.18
C GLY A 62 1.86 26.72 -3.26
N GLU A 63 1.82 26.99 -1.96
CA GLU A 63 2.77 26.45 -0.98
C GLU A 63 2.17 25.33 -0.15
N LEU A 64 3.01 24.36 0.20
CA LEU A 64 2.66 23.22 1.04
C LEU A 64 3.39 23.29 2.37
N ARG A 65 2.65 23.43 3.47
CA ARG A 65 3.20 23.50 4.83
C ARG A 65 2.76 22.31 5.66
N LEU A 66 3.72 21.57 6.21
CA LEU A 66 3.45 20.49 7.17
C LEU A 66 2.83 21.07 8.45
N LEU A 67 1.71 20.52 8.85
CA LEU A 67 1.02 20.86 10.10
C LEU A 67 1.30 19.85 11.21
N SER A 68 1.24 18.56 10.86
CA SER A 68 1.38 17.49 11.84
C SER A 68 1.80 16.19 11.15
N SER A 69 2.47 15.32 11.88
CA SER A 69 2.79 13.95 11.47
C SER A 69 2.25 12.98 12.50
N SER A 70 1.54 11.94 12.03
CA SER A 70 1.22 10.80 12.89
C SER A 70 2.50 10.06 13.24
N TYR A 71 2.58 9.60 14.48
CA TYR A 71 3.73 8.81 14.96
C TYR A 71 5.08 9.53 14.79
N ALA A 72 5.12 10.84 15.06
CA ALA A 72 6.32 11.67 14.87
C ALA A 72 7.54 11.19 15.68
N ASP A 73 7.31 10.50 16.82
CA ASP A 73 8.35 9.98 17.69
C ASP A 73 8.87 8.58 17.30
N ILE A 74 8.31 7.98 16.23
CA ILE A 74 8.74 6.67 15.73
C ILE A 74 9.72 6.88 14.57
N ASP A 75 10.86 6.21 14.62
CA ASP A 75 11.81 6.18 13.49
C ASP A 75 11.08 5.66 12.23
N PRO A 76 11.02 6.44 11.14
CA PRO A 76 10.31 6.04 9.92
C PRO A 76 10.79 4.70 9.34
N ARG A 77 12.05 4.32 9.57
CA ARG A 77 12.63 3.05 9.13
C ARG A 77 11.94 1.85 9.79
N ALA A 78 11.39 2.03 10.99
CA ALA A 78 10.65 0.98 11.69
C ALA A 78 9.40 0.49 10.94
N PHE A 79 8.86 1.28 10.00
CA PHE A 79 7.71 0.87 9.18
C PHE A 79 8.09 -0.05 8.02
N GLY A 80 9.39 -0.30 7.80
CA GLY A 80 9.89 -1.15 6.74
C GLY A 80 9.69 -0.57 5.33
N THR A 81 9.93 -1.39 4.33
CA THR A 81 9.73 -1.01 2.91
C THR A 81 8.72 -1.94 2.25
N THR A 82 7.68 -1.39 1.67
CA THR A 82 6.63 -2.14 0.98
C THR A 82 6.78 -2.03 -0.53
N ARG A 83 6.64 -3.17 -1.21
CA ARG A 83 6.66 -3.25 -2.68
C ARG A 83 5.59 -4.21 -3.19
N LEU A 84 5.12 -3.97 -4.41
CA LEU A 84 4.29 -4.93 -5.13
C LEU A 84 5.18 -6.05 -5.68
N VAL A 85 4.77 -7.29 -5.44
CA VAL A 85 5.39 -8.50 -5.97
C VAL A 85 4.35 -9.41 -6.60
N TYR A 86 4.80 -10.39 -7.37
CA TYR A 86 3.95 -11.43 -7.93
C TYR A 86 4.57 -12.78 -7.66
N TYR A 87 3.76 -13.76 -7.32
CA TYR A 87 4.15 -15.16 -7.28
C TYR A 87 3.11 -16.03 -7.98
N ASN A 88 3.48 -17.22 -8.41
CA ASN A 88 2.55 -18.15 -9.02
C ASN A 88 1.96 -19.09 -7.96
N ALA A 89 0.65 -19.20 -7.92
CA ALA A 89 -0.02 -20.29 -7.25
C ALA A 89 0.39 -21.64 -7.91
N ARG A 90 0.22 -22.75 -7.20
CA ARG A 90 0.57 -24.10 -7.68
C ARG A 90 -0.12 -24.51 -8.99
N ASP A 91 -1.24 -23.88 -9.33
CA ASP A 91 -1.95 -24.05 -10.59
C ASP A 91 -1.57 -23.03 -11.67
N GLY A 92 -0.51 -22.25 -11.42
CA GLY A 92 0.04 -21.28 -12.36
C GLY A 92 -0.68 -19.93 -12.39
N LEU A 93 -1.68 -19.70 -11.55
CA LEU A 93 -2.33 -18.39 -11.47
C LEU A 93 -1.36 -17.37 -10.85
N PRO A 94 -1.03 -16.25 -11.52
CA PRO A 94 -0.23 -15.21 -10.92
C PRO A 94 -1.03 -14.48 -9.83
N ILE A 95 -0.47 -14.43 -8.63
CA ILE A 95 -1.05 -13.79 -7.47
C ILE A 95 -0.25 -12.51 -7.17
N PRO A 96 -0.89 -11.33 -7.25
CA PRO A 96 -0.28 -10.09 -6.76
C PRO A 96 -0.18 -10.12 -5.24
N ALA A 97 0.83 -9.48 -4.68
CA ALA A 97 0.96 -9.32 -3.24
C ALA A 97 1.75 -8.07 -2.88
N PHE A 98 1.47 -7.50 -1.73
CA PHE A 98 2.33 -6.48 -1.13
C PHE A 98 3.28 -7.14 -0.15
N LEU A 99 4.57 -7.01 -0.41
CA LEU A 99 5.63 -7.50 0.48
C LEU A 99 6.24 -6.31 1.22
N THR A 100 6.14 -6.34 2.53
CA THR A 100 6.84 -5.42 3.42
C THR A 100 8.03 -6.15 4.03
N THR A 101 9.23 -5.60 3.84
CA THR A 101 10.46 -6.11 4.46
C THR A 101 10.94 -5.14 5.54
N PRO A 102 11.49 -5.63 6.65
CA PRO A 102 12.13 -4.78 7.65
C PRO A 102 13.26 -3.94 7.06
N ASP A 103 13.58 -2.83 7.71
CA ASP A 103 14.76 -2.05 7.40
C ASP A 103 16.04 -2.82 7.78
N THR A 104 16.99 -2.90 6.86
CA THR A 104 18.20 -3.71 7.04
C THR A 104 19.19 -3.12 8.04
N ASP A 105 19.19 -1.80 8.24
CA ASP A 105 20.06 -1.16 9.23
C ASP A 105 19.56 -1.41 10.66
N LEU A 106 18.23 -1.54 10.83
CA LEU A 106 17.62 -1.83 12.12
C LEU A 106 17.56 -3.33 12.43
N CYS A 107 17.34 -4.16 11.40
CA CYS A 107 17.00 -5.57 11.57
C CYS A 107 18.02 -6.55 10.98
N GLY A 108 19.08 -6.05 10.37
CA GLY A 108 20.03 -6.89 9.62
C GLY A 108 19.46 -7.38 8.29
N VAL A 109 20.32 -8.02 7.53
CA VAL A 109 19.95 -8.65 6.25
C VAL A 109 19.30 -10.01 6.57
N GLY A 110 18.12 -10.27 5.97
CA GLY A 110 17.39 -11.52 6.18
C GLY A 110 18.23 -12.83 6.04
N PRO A 111 17.64 -13.99 6.16
CA PRO A 111 16.19 -14.21 6.21
C PRO A 111 15.56 -13.74 7.53
N TRP A 112 14.35 -13.21 7.45
CA TRP A 112 13.58 -12.79 8.62
C TRP A 112 12.49 -13.81 8.96
N ASN A 113 11.99 -13.77 10.18
CA ASN A 113 10.67 -14.36 10.44
C ASN A 113 9.65 -13.68 9.53
N ALA A 114 8.72 -14.46 8.98
CA ALA A 114 7.78 -13.93 8.01
C ALA A 114 6.34 -14.32 8.34
N VAL A 115 5.41 -13.45 7.95
CA VAL A 115 3.97 -13.64 8.15
C VAL A 115 3.24 -13.46 6.81
N VAL A 116 2.33 -14.37 6.50
CA VAL A 116 1.32 -14.16 5.45
C VAL A 116 0.10 -13.56 6.14
N HIS A 117 -0.23 -12.33 5.80
CA HIS A 117 -1.31 -11.55 6.38
C HIS A 117 -2.36 -11.22 5.31
N PRO A 118 -3.31 -12.13 5.02
CA PRO A 118 -4.33 -11.92 4.01
C PRO A 118 -5.40 -10.95 4.50
N HIS A 119 -5.94 -10.13 3.58
CA HIS A 119 -7.16 -9.37 3.84
C HIS A 119 -8.38 -10.28 4.02
N GLY A 120 -9.43 -9.75 4.63
CA GLY A 120 -10.74 -10.40 4.72
C GLY A 120 -11.53 -10.35 3.41
N GLY A 121 -12.73 -10.88 3.41
CA GLY A 121 -13.62 -10.83 2.26
C GLY A 121 -14.14 -12.21 1.87
N PRO A 122 -13.83 -12.75 0.68
CA PRO A 122 -12.68 -12.54 -0.21
C PRO A 122 -12.78 -11.35 -1.18
N TRP A 123 -13.96 -10.83 -1.43
CA TRP A 123 -14.22 -9.72 -2.37
C TRP A 123 -13.81 -8.36 -1.80
N ALA A 124 -12.61 -8.30 -1.28
CA ALA A 124 -11.93 -7.12 -0.78
C ALA A 124 -10.52 -7.08 -1.36
N ARG A 125 -9.72 -6.13 -0.96
CA ARG A 125 -8.30 -6.03 -1.31
C ARG A 125 -7.55 -5.25 -0.25
N ASP A 126 -6.25 -5.45 -0.22
CA ASP A 126 -5.33 -4.45 0.34
C ASP A 126 -4.93 -3.42 -0.73
N ASP A 127 -4.36 -2.33 -0.28
CA ASP A 127 -3.76 -1.31 -1.13
C ASP A 127 -2.30 -1.00 -0.71
N MET A 128 -1.64 -0.11 -1.45
CA MET A 128 -0.30 0.37 -1.13
C MET A 128 -0.30 1.53 -0.13
N GLY A 129 -1.46 1.84 0.47
CA GLY A 129 -1.57 2.85 1.51
C GLY A 129 -0.95 2.40 2.84
N PHE A 130 -0.89 3.33 3.78
CA PHE A 130 -0.46 3.02 5.14
C PHE A 130 -1.48 2.10 5.82
N ASP A 131 -1.01 1.00 6.38
CA ASP A 131 -1.86 0.07 7.12
C ASP A 131 -2.30 0.71 8.46
N GLY A 132 -3.48 1.33 8.43
CA GLY A 132 -4.06 1.99 9.60
C GLY A 132 -4.44 1.02 10.74
N SER A 133 -4.49 -0.30 10.48
CA SER A 133 -4.67 -1.32 11.53
C SER A 133 -3.39 -1.55 12.34
N MET A 134 -2.26 -1.05 11.86
CA MET A 134 -0.92 -1.13 12.45
C MET A 134 -0.32 -2.54 12.49
N TRP A 135 -0.95 -3.57 11.93
CA TRP A 135 -0.39 -4.93 11.94
C TRP A 135 0.91 -5.01 11.13
N THR A 136 0.88 -4.52 9.89
CA THR A 136 2.07 -4.53 9.01
C THR A 136 3.22 -3.71 9.60
N PRO A 137 3.02 -2.45 10.02
CA PRO A 137 4.05 -1.66 10.68
C PRO A 137 4.59 -2.30 11.97
N LEU A 138 3.71 -2.85 12.81
CA LEU A 138 4.12 -3.51 14.05
C LEU A 138 5.02 -4.71 13.77
N MET A 139 4.66 -5.57 12.83
CA MET A 139 5.47 -6.74 12.47
C MET A 139 6.81 -6.32 11.87
N ALA A 140 6.82 -5.34 10.96
CA ALA A 140 8.06 -4.83 10.36
C ALA A 140 9.00 -4.24 11.43
N SER A 141 8.48 -3.49 12.41
CA SER A 141 9.27 -2.94 13.52
C SER A 141 9.83 -4.02 14.47
N ARG A 142 9.31 -5.24 14.39
CA ARG A 142 9.79 -6.42 15.11
C ARG A 142 10.65 -7.34 14.23
N CYS A 143 11.20 -6.80 13.17
CA CYS A 143 12.06 -7.50 12.22
C CYS A 143 11.39 -8.72 11.56
N MET A 144 10.10 -8.61 11.25
CA MET A 144 9.33 -9.62 10.54
C MET A 144 8.96 -9.13 9.15
N ALA A 145 9.16 -9.95 8.14
CA ALA A 145 8.63 -9.69 6.80
C ALA A 145 7.13 -10.01 6.74
N VAL A 146 6.36 -9.21 6.00
CA VAL A 146 4.90 -9.39 5.88
C VAL A 146 4.49 -9.47 4.42
N LEU A 147 3.87 -10.58 4.04
CA LEU A 147 3.27 -10.75 2.72
C LEU A 147 1.75 -10.58 2.84
N ARG A 148 1.20 -9.61 2.11
CA ARG A 148 -0.25 -9.38 1.99
C ARG A 148 -0.72 -9.82 0.60
N PRO A 149 -1.13 -11.08 0.41
CA PRO A 149 -1.51 -11.60 -0.89
C PRO A 149 -2.88 -11.09 -1.32
N GLN A 150 -2.99 -10.71 -2.60
CA GLN A 150 -4.25 -10.47 -3.27
C GLN A 150 -4.68 -11.80 -3.92
N TYR A 151 -5.11 -12.73 -3.06
CA TYR A 151 -5.45 -14.10 -3.48
C TYR A 151 -6.67 -14.11 -4.41
N ARG A 152 -6.92 -15.23 -5.10
CA ARG A 152 -8.07 -15.32 -6.01
C ARG A 152 -9.38 -14.95 -5.32
N GLY A 153 -10.20 -14.15 -5.99
CA GLY A 153 -11.40 -13.52 -5.45
C GLY A 153 -11.19 -12.08 -5.01
N SER A 154 -9.92 -11.60 -4.89
CA SER A 154 -9.63 -10.21 -4.52
C SER A 154 -10.17 -9.22 -5.55
N ALA A 155 -10.69 -8.07 -5.05
CA ALA A 155 -11.26 -7.01 -5.86
C ALA A 155 -10.20 -6.20 -6.60
N ASP A 156 -10.60 -5.58 -7.72
CA ASP A 156 -9.85 -4.58 -8.50
C ASP A 156 -8.53 -5.06 -9.14
N TRP A 157 -8.23 -6.36 -9.10
CA TRP A 157 -7.10 -6.99 -9.78
C TRP A 157 -7.49 -7.62 -11.13
N GLY A 158 -8.65 -7.22 -11.63
CA GLY A 158 -9.19 -7.69 -12.90
C GLY A 158 -10.14 -8.90 -12.76
N ARG A 159 -11.04 -9.01 -13.74
CA ARG A 159 -12.10 -10.02 -13.72
C ARG A 159 -11.58 -11.46 -13.59
N ARG A 160 -10.42 -11.76 -14.19
CA ARG A 160 -9.84 -13.10 -14.16
C ARG A 160 -9.52 -13.54 -12.72
N LEU A 161 -8.86 -12.68 -11.94
CA LEU A 161 -8.53 -12.99 -10.55
C LEU A 161 -9.78 -13.04 -9.67
N TRP A 162 -10.70 -12.10 -9.87
CA TRP A 162 -11.97 -12.06 -9.18
C TRP A 162 -12.75 -13.36 -9.35
N MET A 163 -13.03 -13.76 -10.59
CA MET A 163 -13.82 -14.96 -10.88
C MET A 163 -13.12 -16.28 -10.53
N ALA A 164 -11.79 -16.28 -10.50
CA ALA A 164 -11.03 -17.46 -10.08
C ALA A 164 -11.30 -17.86 -8.62
N GLY A 165 -11.90 -16.95 -7.84
CA GLY A 165 -12.32 -17.20 -6.46
C GLY A 165 -13.66 -17.90 -6.31
N ASP A 166 -14.48 -18.00 -7.37
CA ASP A 166 -15.83 -18.58 -7.30
C ASP A 166 -15.76 -20.05 -6.86
N ALA A 167 -16.54 -20.39 -5.83
CA ALA A 167 -16.58 -21.73 -5.23
C ALA A 167 -15.21 -22.25 -4.72
N GLN A 168 -14.25 -21.36 -4.38
CA GLN A 168 -12.90 -21.73 -3.93
C GLN A 168 -12.62 -21.42 -2.45
N TRP A 169 -13.64 -21.13 -1.65
CA TRP A 169 -13.49 -20.92 -0.21
C TRP A 169 -12.98 -22.19 0.47
N GLY A 170 -11.94 -22.04 1.30
CA GLY A 170 -11.29 -23.16 1.97
C GLY A 170 -10.55 -24.14 1.05
N GLN A 171 -10.42 -23.79 -0.24
CA GLN A 171 -9.75 -24.60 -1.27
C GLN A 171 -8.60 -23.78 -1.86
N LYS A 172 -8.62 -23.50 -3.17
CA LYS A 172 -7.54 -22.78 -3.87
C LYS A 172 -7.25 -21.38 -3.32
N MET A 173 -8.24 -20.73 -2.68
CA MET A 173 -7.98 -19.47 -1.96
C MET A 173 -7.01 -19.67 -0.79
N GLN A 174 -7.07 -20.81 -0.10
CA GLN A 174 -6.11 -21.14 0.94
C GLN A 174 -4.77 -21.54 0.31
N ASP A 175 -4.81 -22.33 -0.76
CA ASP A 175 -3.61 -22.71 -1.50
C ASP A 175 -2.79 -21.50 -1.95
N ASP A 176 -3.43 -20.42 -2.43
CA ASP A 176 -2.74 -19.19 -2.84
C ASP A 176 -1.93 -18.59 -1.69
N LYS A 177 -2.45 -18.61 -0.47
CA LYS A 177 -1.77 -18.09 0.73
C LYS A 177 -0.59 -18.98 1.12
N ASP A 178 -0.78 -20.30 1.09
CA ASP A 178 0.27 -21.28 1.38
C ASP A 178 1.41 -21.20 0.35
N ASP A 179 1.06 -21.00 -0.92
CA ASP A 179 2.04 -20.84 -2.00
C ASP A 179 2.82 -19.50 -1.87
N GLY A 180 2.17 -18.45 -1.33
CA GLY A 180 2.85 -17.22 -0.95
C GLY A 180 3.90 -17.44 0.14
N ALA A 181 3.59 -18.23 1.16
CA ALA A 181 4.57 -18.60 2.19
C ALA A 181 5.77 -19.37 1.60
N LYS A 182 5.50 -20.36 0.75
CA LYS A 182 6.55 -21.12 0.06
C LYS A 182 7.40 -20.23 -0.84
N TRP A 183 6.75 -19.27 -1.53
CA TRP A 183 7.48 -18.31 -2.36
C TRP A 183 8.44 -17.46 -1.52
N MET A 184 8.02 -16.95 -0.34
CA MET A 184 8.92 -16.20 0.55
C MET A 184 10.13 -17.05 0.96
N ILE A 185 9.92 -18.31 1.34
CA ILE A 185 11.01 -19.25 1.68
C ILE A 185 11.97 -19.39 0.49
N ALA A 186 11.45 -19.57 -0.73
CA ALA A 186 12.26 -19.73 -1.94
C ALA A 186 13.03 -18.44 -2.30
N GLN A 187 12.57 -17.27 -1.88
CA GLN A 187 13.26 -15.98 -2.05
C GLN A 187 14.26 -15.69 -0.92
N ASN A 188 14.39 -16.58 0.05
CA ASN A 188 15.22 -16.39 1.23
C ASN A 188 14.84 -15.13 2.05
N ILE A 189 13.53 -14.91 2.15
CA ILE A 189 12.93 -13.82 2.92
C ILE A 189 12.69 -14.29 4.34
#